data_26bad8ef4516c3c71b149a41c0b8c165
#
_entry.id   26bad8ef4516c3c71b149a41c0b8c165
#
_cell.length_a   1.000
_cell.length_b   1.000
_cell.length_c   1.000
_cell.angle_alpha   90.00
_cell.angle_beta   90.00
_cell.angle_gamma   90.00
#
_symmetry.space_group_name_H-M   'P 1'
#
loop_
_entity.id
_entity.type
_entity.pdbx_description
1 polymer ?
#
loop_
_entity_poly.entity_id
_entity_poly.type
_entity_poly.pdbx_seq_one_letter_code
_entity_poly.pdbx_strand_id
1 'polypeptide(L)'
;IDRYNRTRAEFSGLDRIDIRDYPTEAIREALLNAVVHRDYSFSGSTLVSIFEDRIEFVTIGGLVRGITLDDVKLGVSVLRNQYLANVFYRLKLIEAYGTGILKINECYEDYKVKPVIETTNNAFKITLPNINFYTEEQEKQIVFKTGNSLNTNRKRKQMNEVLELCRTNGFVIRKDVEKALGISQATSIALLRDMVRAD
;
A
#
# COMPACT_ATOMS: atom_id res chain seq x y z
N ILE A 1 -13.00 11.96 -14.31
CA ILE A 1 -11.69 11.63 -13.71
C ILE A 1 -10.57 12.26 -14.54
N ASP A 2 -10.58 12.14 -15.85
CA ASP A 2 -9.50 12.59 -16.74
C ASP A 2 -9.14 14.09 -16.55
N ARG A 3 -10.12 14.95 -16.28
CA ARG A 3 -9.90 16.38 -15.95
C ARG A 3 -9.00 16.58 -14.72
N TYR A 4 -8.96 15.63 -13.79
CA TYR A 4 -8.20 15.70 -12.56
C TYR A 4 -6.91 14.87 -12.61
N ASN A 5 -6.68 14.14 -13.71
CA ASN A 5 -5.46 13.37 -13.94
C ASN A 5 -4.45 14.25 -14.67
N ARG A 6 -3.73 15.08 -13.89
CA ARG A 6 -2.76 16.04 -14.41
C ARG A 6 -1.54 15.31 -14.96
N THR A 7 -0.77 16.02 -15.78
CA THR A 7 0.49 15.51 -16.35
C THR A 7 1.64 16.36 -15.85
N ARG A 8 2.66 15.71 -15.33
CA ARG A 8 3.96 16.30 -15.03
C ARG A 8 4.93 15.92 -16.15
N ALA A 9 5.66 16.89 -16.67
CA ALA A 9 6.72 16.64 -17.64
C ALA A 9 8.07 16.48 -16.92
N GLU A 10 8.78 15.41 -17.23
CA GLU A 10 10.18 15.19 -16.86
C GLU A 10 11.04 15.17 -18.12
N PHE A 11 12.30 15.53 -17.99
CA PHE A 11 13.24 15.52 -19.10
C PHE A 11 14.37 14.54 -18.80
N SER A 12 14.60 13.61 -19.69
CA SER A 12 15.74 12.69 -19.69
C SER A 12 16.63 13.02 -20.88
N GLY A 13 17.65 13.86 -20.66
CA GLY A 13 18.43 14.44 -21.76
C GLY A 13 17.58 15.37 -22.62
N LEU A 14 17.38 15.01 -23.89
CA LEU A 14 16.54 15.77 -24.83
C LEU A 14 15.10 15.21 -24.92
N ASP A 15 14.84 14.07 -24.32
CA ASP A 15 13.53 13.42 -24.38
C ASP A 15 12.62 13.95 -23.26
N ARG A 16 11.40 14.35 -23.64
CA ARG A 16 10.34 14.71 -22.71
C ARG A 16 9.50 13.47 -22.37
N ILE A 17 9.38 13.19 -21.08
CA ILE A 17 8.56 12.11 -20.54
C ILE A 17 7.38 12.74 -19.81
N ASP A 18 6.16 12.42 -20.25
CA ASP A 18 4.94 12.90 -19.63
C ASP A 18 4.39 11.85 -18.66
N ILE A 19 4.44 12.15 -17.36
CA ILE A 19 3.98 11.28 -16.28
C ILE A 19 2.63 11.82 -15.77
N ARG A 20 1.57 11.03 -15.89
CA ARG A 20 0.26 11.35 -15.32
C ARG A 20 0.23 11.10 -13.83
N ASP A 21 -0.62 11.83 -13.09
CA ASP A 21 -0.83 11.63 -11.65
C ASP A 21 -1.28 10.21 -11.34
N TYR A 22 -2.06 9.61 -12.23
CA TYR A 22 -2.56 8.24 -12.14
C TYR A 22 -2.43 7.54 -13.49
N PRO A 23 -1.93 6.29 -13.56
CA PRO A 23 -1.96 5.52 -14.80
C PRO A 23 -3.39 5.36 -15.30
N THR A 24 -3.62 5.72 -16.55
CA THR A 24 -4.97 5.70 -17.15
C THR A 24 -5.59 4.31 -17.13
N GLU A 25 -4.77 3.27 -17.32
CA GLU A 25 -5.21 1.89 -17.28
C GLU A 25 -5.62 1.45 -15.88
N ALA A 26 -4.90 1.87 -14.84
CA ALA A 26 -5.28 1.59 -13.45
C ALA A 26 -6.63 2.23 -13.07
N ILE A 27 -6.87 3.49 -13.51
CA ILE A 27 -8.18 4.14 -13.32
C ILE A 27 -9.28 3.35 -14.04
N ARG A 28 -9.04 2.94 -15.28
CA ARG A 28 -9.99 2.19 -16.09
C ARG A 28 -10.35 0.87 -15.42
N GLU A 29 -9.35 0.10 -15.01
CA GLU A 29 -9.56 -1.18 -14.35
C GLU A 29 -10.27 -1.03 -13.00
N ALA A 30 -9.91 -0.03 -12.18
CA ALA A 30 -10.59 0.25 -10.92
C ALA A 30 -12.07 0.60 -11.12
N LEU A 31 -12.38 1.42 -12.14
CA LEU A 31 -13.75 1.79 -12.45
C LEU A 31 -14.57 0.59 -12.94
N LEU A 32 -14.02 -0.21 -13.87
CA LEU A 32 -14.69 -1.42 -14.38
C LEU A 32 -14.92 -2.45 -13.28
N ASN A 33 -13.95 -2.66 -12.41
CA ASN A 33 -14.10 -3.52 -11.23
C ASN A 33 -15.24 -3.01 -10.34
N ALA A 34 -15.29 -1.72 -10.05
CA ALA A 34 -16.33 -1.14 -9.22
C ALA A 34 -17.74 -1.30 -9.78
N VAL A 35 -17.88 -1.40 -11.12
CA VAL A 35 -19.17 -1.63 -11.79
C VAL A 35 -19.50 -3.11 -11.89
N VAL A 36 -18.56 -3.94 -12.36
CA VAL A 36 -18.81 -5.37 -12.62
C VAL A 36 -19.01 -6.19 -11.35
N HIS A 37 -18.28 -5.87 -10.27
CA HIS A 37 -18.34 -6.60 -9.01
C HIS A 37 -19.30 -6.00 -7.97
N ARG A 38 -19.97 -4.88 -8.31
CA ARG A 38 -20.96 -4.26 -7.44
C ARG A 38 -22.09 -5.21 -7.09
N ASP A 39 -22.57 -5.13 -5.85
CA ASP A 39 -23.81 -5.80 -5.43
C ASP A 39 -25.00 -4.90 -5.74
N TYR A 40 -25.74 -5.24 -6.80
CA TYR A 40 -26.90 -4.49 -7.27
C TYR A 40 -28.18 -4.78 -6.49
N SER A 41 -28.17 -5.69 -5.50
CA SER A 41 -29.30 -5.88 -4.58
C SER A 41 -29.46 -4.69 -3.61
N PHE A 42 -28.38 -3.90 -3.42
CA PHE A 42 -28.41 -2.68 -2.62
C PHE A 42 -28.59 -1.43 -3.48
N SER A 43 -29.44 -0.52 -3.01
CA SER A 43 -29.74 0.75 -3.71
C SER A 43 -28.64 1.83 -3.58
N GLY A 44 -27.59 1.62 -2.78
CA GLY A 44 -26.50 2.61 -2.60
C GLY A 44 -25.69 2.84 -3.87
N SER A 45 -24.94 3.92 -3.94
CA SER A 45 -24.11 4.28 -5.09
C SER A 45 -22.66 3.81 -4.96
N THR A 46 -21.97 3.60 -6.08
CA THR A 46 -20.50 3.56 -6.09
C THR A 46 -19.97 4.96 -5.88
N LEU A 47 -19.00 5.10 -4.96
CA LEU A 47 -18.38 6.38 -4.63
C LEU A 47 -17.01 6.44 -5.28
N VAL A 48 -16.72 7.54 -5.98
CA VAL A 48 -15.38 7.88 -6.47
C VAL A 48 -14.97 9.20 -5.83
N SER A 49 -13.96 9.13 -4.96
CA SER A 49 -13.44 10.30 -4.26
C SER A 49 -12.05 10.65 -4.79
N ILE A 50 -11.84 11.92 -5.14
CA ILE A 50 -10.57 12.42 -5.65
C ILE A 50 -9.98 13.36 -4.62
N PHE A 51 -8.81 12.99 -4.11
CA PHE A 51 -8.00 13.76 -3.17
C PHE A 51 -6.75 14.28 -3.90
N GLU A 52 -5.95 15.09 -3.25
CA GLU A 52 -4.68 15.56 -3.82
C GLU A 52 -3.66 14.43 -3.98
N ASP A 53 -3.65 13.49 -3.02
CA ASP A 53 -2.68 12.40 -2.89
C ASP A 53 -3.18 11.06 -3.45
N ARG A 54 -4.48 10.91 -3.73
CA ARG A 54 -5.07 9.63 -4.16
C ARG A 54 -6.44 9.76 -4.79
N ILE A 55 -6.86 8.71 -5.50
CA ILE A 55 -8.25 8.47 -5.90
C ILE A 55 -8.73 7.19 -5.20
N GLU A 56 -9.93 7.24 -4.64
CA GLU A 56 -10.59 6.09 -4.01
C GLU A 56 -11.84 5.70 -4.79
N PHE A 57 -11.98 4.40 -5.06
CA PHE A 57 -13.17 3.78 -5.64
C PHE A 57 -13.77 2.88 -4.58
N VAL A 58 -14.95 3.21 -4.08
CA VAL A 58 -15.67 2.41 -3.08
C VAL A 58 -16.96 1.88 -3.70
N THR A 59 -17.11 0.57 -3.74
CA THR A 59 -18.31 -0.07 -4.24
C THR A 59 -18.98 -0.92 -3.18
N ILE A 60 -20.30 -1.03 -3.26
CA ILE A 60 -21.10 -1.90 -2.39
C ILE A 60 -20.96 -3.35 -2.87
N GLY A 61 -20.77 -4.24 -1.92
CA GLY A 61 -20.49 -5.66 -2.12
C GLY A 61 -19.05 -5.99 -1.80
N GLY A 62 -18.84 -6.84 -0.79
CA GLY A 62 -17.54 -7.42 -0.47
C GLY A 62 -17.15 -8.48 -1.50
N LEU A 63 -16.19 -9.32 -1.16
CA LEU A 63 -15.84 -10.47 -2.00
C LEU A 63 -16.98 -11.50 -2.05
N VAL A 64 -17.04 -12.27 -3.12
CA VAL A 64 -17.99 -13.39 -3.22
C VAL A 64 -17.67 -14.41 -2.15
N ARG A 65 -18.70 -15.02 -1.57
CA ARG A 65 -18.55 -16.00 -0.48
C ARG A 65 -17.54 -17.09 -0.83
N GLY A 66 -16.58 -17.30 0.04
CA GLY A 66 -15.52 -18.31 -0.12
C GLY A 66 -14.25 -17.78 -0.79
N ILE A 67 -14.27 -16.53 -1.29
CA ILE A 67 -13.09 -15.86 -1.86
C ILE A 67 -12.49 -14.93 -0.82
N THR A 68 -11.18 -14.96 -0.69
CA THR A 68 -10.40 -14.08 0.19
C THR A 68 -9.67 -13.00 -0.63
N LEU A 69 -9.19 -11.96 0.06
CA LEU A 69 -8.36 -10.94 -0.60
C LEU A 69 -7.04 -11.51 -1.13
N ASP A 70 -6.51 -12.51 -0.47
CA ASP A 70 -5.27 -13.16 -0.91
C ASP A 70 -5.50 -14.00 -2.17
N ASP A 71 -6.65 -14.64 -2.34
CA ASP A 71 -7.03 -15.29 -3.60
C ASP A 71 -7.10 -14.28 -4.75
N VAL A 72 -7.67 -13.10 -4.50
CA VAL A 72 -7.75 -12.01 -5.49
C VAL A 72 -6.35 -11.52 -5.89
N LYS A 73 -5.42 -11.39 -4.94
CA LYS A 73 -4.02 -11.03 -5.21
C LYS A 73 -3.27 -12.09 -6.03
N LEU A 74 -3.67 -13.36 -5.90
CA LEU A 74 -3.15 -14.45 -6.72
C LEU A 74 -3.80 -14.52 -8.12
N GLY A 75 -4.76 -13.64 -8.42
CA GLY A 75 -5.44 -13.57 -9.71
C GLY A 75 -6.73 -14.39 -9.80
N VAL A 76 -7.22 -14.93 -8.66
CA VAL A 76 -8.55 -15.58 -8.65
C VAL A 76 -9.63 -14.52 -8.80
N SER A 77 -10.50 -14.68 -9.79
CA SER A 77 -11.63 -13.79 -10.02
C SER A 77 -12.93 -14.56 -10.13
N VAL A 78 -13.91 -14.16 -9.33
CA VAL A 78 -15.27 -14.69 -9.41
C VAL A 78 -16.22 -13.52 -9.69
N LEU A 79 -16.89 -13.58 -10.82
CA LEU A 79 -17.79 -12.53 -11.27
C LEU A 79 -19.09 -12.55 -10.46
N ARG A 80 -19.43 -11.43 -9.83
CA ARG A 80 -20.73 -11.25 -9.18
C ARG A 80 -21.85 -11.06 -10.22
N ASN A 81 -21.59 -10.29 -11.27
CA ASN A 81 -22.55 -9.93 -12.31
C ASN A 81 -22.11 -10.50 -13.67
N GLN A 82 -22.25 -11.80 -13.85
CA GLN A 82 -21.77 -12.50 -15.05
C GLN A 82 -22.37 -11.97 -16.34
N TYR A 83 -23.65 -11.61 -16.37
CA TYR A 83 -24.29 -11.07 -17.57
C TYR A 83 -23.73 -9.70 -17.95
N LEU A 84 -23.51 -8.81 -16.96
CA LEU A 84 -22.90 -7.50 -17.18
C LEU A 84 -21.45 -7.64 -17.64
N ALA A 85 -20.68 -8.53 -17.03
CA ALA A 85 -19.32 -8.84 -17.45
C ALA A 85 -19.27 -9.34 -18.89
N ASN A 86 -20.19 -10.22 -19.30
CA ASN A 86 -20.27 -10.71 -20.68
C ASN A 86 -20.58 -9.60 -21.67
N VAL A 87 -21.42 -8.62 -21.33
CA VAL A 87 -21.65 -7.42 -22.17
C VAL A 87 -20.36 -6.62 -22.29
N PHE A 88 -19.66 -6.34 -21.19
CA PHE A 88 -18.41 -5.58 -21.21
C PHE A 88 -17.30 -6.32 -21.96
N TYR A 89 -17.24 -7.65 -21.86
CA TYR A 89 -16.31 -8.47 -22.63
C TYR A 89 -16.58 -8.34 -24.15
N ARG A 90 -17.85 -8.45 -24.58
CA ARG A 90 -18.22 -8.29 -26.00
C ARG A 90 -17.92 -6.89 -26.52
N LEU A 91 -18.04 -5.86 -25.68
CA LEU A 91 -17.66 -4.49 -25.98
C LEU A 91 -16.14 -4.26 -25.91
N LYS A 92 -15.36 -5.29 -25.63
CA LYS A 92 -13.89 -5.22 -25.44
C LYS A 92 -13.47 -4.23 -24.34
N LEU A 93 -14.31 -4.03 -23.34
CA LEU A 93 -14.02 -3.19 -22.19
C LEU A 93 -13.28 -3.94 -21.08
N ILE A 94 -13.50 -5.25 -20.94
CA ILE A 94 -12.80 -6.11 -19.98
C ILE A 94 -12.26 -7.35 -20.68
N GLU A 95 -11.27 -7.99 -20.03
CA GLU A 95 -10.75 -9.28 -20.42
C GLU A 95 -11.44 -10.41 -19.65
N ALA A 96 -11.40 -11.64 -20.22
CA ALA A 96 -12.13 -12.78 -19.65
C ALA A 96 -11.46 -13.38 -18.38
N TYR A 97 -10.22 -13.00 -18.05
CA TYR A 97 -9.37 -13.77 -17.14
C TYR A 97 -9.18 -13.18 -15.74
N GLY A 98 -9.95 -12.17 -15.35
CA GLY A 98 -9.88 -11.63 -13.99
C GLY A 98 -8.56 -10.94 -13.61
N THR A 99 -7.80 -10.46 -14.59
CA THR A 99 -6.48 -9.87 -14.42
C THR A 99 -6.50 -8.40 -13.96
N GLY A 100 -7.68 -7.80 -13.75
CA GLY A 100 -7.81 -6.36 -13.49
C GLY A 100 -7.00 -5.86 -12.29
N ILE A 101 -7.01 -6.58 -11.16
CA ILE A 101 -6.24 -6.21 -9.98
C ILE A 101 -4.74 -6.36 -10.21
N LEU A 102 -4.32 -7.40 -10.92
CA LEU A 102 -2.91 -7.60 -11.28
C LEU A 102 -2.42 -6.45 -12.18
N LYS A 103 -3.20 -6.07 -13.19
CA LYS A 103 -2.90 -4.93 -14.07
C LYS A 103 -2.80 -3.61 -13.31
N ILE A 104 -3.69 -3.38 -12.34
CA ILE A 104 -3.58 -2.19 -11.47
C ILE A 104 -2.22 -2.18 -10.78
N ASN A 105 -1.77 -3.31 -10.22
CA ASN A 105 -0.47 -3.40 -9.55
C ASN A 105 0.70 -3.23 -10.53
N GLU A 106 0.64 -3.84 -11.71
CA GLU A 106 1.63 -3.72 -12.79
C GLU A 106 1.80 -2.25 -13.21
N CYS A 107 0.70 -1.49 -13.36
CA CYS A 107 0.75 -0.07 -13.69
C CYS A 107 1.55 0.77 -12.67
N TYR A 108 1.73 0.27 -11.46
CA TYR A 108 2.47 0.93 -10.39
C TYR A 108 3.81 0.25 -10.07
N GLU A 109 4.26 -0.73 -10.86
CA GLU A 109 5.44 -1.54 -10.54
C GLU A 109 6.71 -0.68 -10.41
N ASP A 110 6.89 0.29 -11.31
CA ASP A 110 8.06 1.16 -11.33
C ASP A 110 7.98 2.33 -10.34
N TYR A 111 6.84 2.51 -9.65
CA TYR A 111 6.63 3.61 -8.73
C TYR A 111 6.78 3.18 -7.27
N LYS A 112 7.29 4.08 -6.42
CA LYS A 112 7.46 3.84 -4.97
C LYS A 112 6.12 3.67 -4.24
N VAL A 113 5.09 4.37 -4.72
CA VAL A 113 3.73 4.27 -4.20
C VAL A 113 3.00 3.10 -4.83
N LYS A 114 2.20 2.38 -4.05
CA LYS A 114 1.48 1.20 -4.51
C LYS A 114 -0.02 1.32 -4.25
N PRO A 115 -0.86 0.76 -5.12
CA PRO A 115 -2.30 0.69 -4.89
C PRO A 115 -2.63 -0.07 -3.61
N VAL A 116 -3.70 0.34 -2.94
CA VAL A 116 -4.20 -0.34 -1.75
C VAL A 116 -5.60 -0.88 -2.03
N ILE A 117 -5.81 -2.15 -1.71
CA ILE A 117 -7.10 -2.82 -1.87
C ILE A 117 -7.58 -3.25 -0.50
N GLU A 118 -8.78 -2.83 -0.15
CA GLU A 118 -9.42 -3.11 1.12
C GLU A 118 -10.80 -3.71 0.87
N THR A 119 -11.19 -4.64 1.69
CA THR A 119 -12.50 -5.27 1.59
C THR A 119 -13.11 -5.52 2.96
N THR A 120 -14.41 -5.41 3.03
CA THR A 120 -15.23 -5.81 4.15
C THR A 120 -16.32 -6.77 3.65
N ASN A 121 -17.19 -7.25 4.52
CA ASN A 121 -18.30 -8.11 4.10
C ASN A 121 -19.23 -7.43 3.09
N ASN A 122 -19.34 -6.09 3.12
CA ASN A 122 -20.34 -5.34 2.35
C ASN A 122 -19.74 -4.24 1.47
N ALA A 123 -18.43 -4.09 1.42
CA ALA A 123 -17.77 -3.06 0.62
C ALA A 123 -16.42 -3.53 0.09
N PHE A 124 -16.05 -3.01 -1.07
CA PHE A 124 -14.75 -3.20 -1.68
C PHE A 124 -14.20 -1.83 -2.05
N LYS A 125 -12.94 -1.55 -1.69
CA LYS A 125 -12.29 -0.27 -1.96
C LYS A 125 -10.95 -0.49 -2.66
N ILE A 126 -10.75 0.29 -3.73
CA ILE A 126 -9.46 0.43 -4.42
C ILE A 126 -8.99 1.86 -4.21
N THR A 127 -7.79 2.03 -3.68
CA THR A 127 -7.10 3.31 -3.55
C THR A 127 -5.93 3.36 -4.52
N LEU A 128 -5.95 4.30 -5.44
CA LEU A 128 -4.87 4.58 -6.37
C LEU A 128 -4.12 5.82 -5.87
N PRO A 129 -2.84 5.70 -5.47
CA PRO A 129 -2.05 6.86 -5.05
C PRO A 129 -1.67 7.74 -6.25
N ASN A 130 -1.55 9.04 -6.01
CA ASN A 130 -1.03 9.99 -6.99
C ASN A 130 0.50 9.82 -7.09
N ILE A 131 0.99 9.47 -8.26
CA ILE A 131 2.41 9.22 -8.53
C ILE A 131 3.24 10.50 -8.37
N ASN A 132 2.67 11.65 -8.73
CA ASN A 132 3.36 12.94 -8.74
C ASN A 132 3.20 13.72 -7.43
N PHE A 133 2.40 13.23 -6.47
CA PHE A 133 2.11 13.94 -5.22
C PHE A 133 3.32 14.00 -4.29
N TYR A 134 4.09 12.93 -4.24
CA TYR A 134 5.26 12.84 -3.36
C TYR A 134 6.46 13.48 -4.04
N THR A 135 6.70 14.77 -3.76
CA THR A 135 7.94 15.46 -4.13
C THR A 135 9.10 14.94 -3.28
N GLU A 136 10.35 15.20 -3.72
CA GLU A 136 11.57 14.78 -2.99
C GLU A 136 11.61 15.22 -1.52
N GLU A 137 10.98 16.34 -1.18
CA GLU A 137 10.90 16.84 0.21
C GLU A 137 9.93 16.01 1.05
N GLN A 138 8.82 15.59 0.47
CA GLN A 138 7.85 14.71 1.14
C GLN A 138 8.37 13.27 1.20
N GLU A 139 9.11 12.82 0.21
CA GLU A 139 9.86 11.56 0.26
C GLU A 139 10.84 11.53 1.44
N LYS A 140 11.60 12.60 1.66
CA LYS A 140 12.50 12.72 2.83
C LYS A 140 11.74 12.63 4.15
N GLN A 141 10.54 13.24 4.24
CA GLN A 141 9.71 13.17 5.44
C GLN A 141 9.11 11.76 5.65
N ILE A 142 8.71 11.07 4.57
CA ILE A 142 8.20 9.68 4.65
C ILE A 142 9.33 8.74 5.03
N VAL A 143 10.50 8.86 4.41
CA VAL A 143 11.70 8.08 4.75
C VAL A 143 12.11 8.35 6.20
N PHE A 144 12.01 9.60 6.66
CA PHE A 144 12.30 9.96 8.06
C PHE A 144 11.27 9.35 9.02
N LYS A 145 9.96 9.37 8.69
CA LYS A 145 8.90 8.73 9.50
C LYS A 145 9.00 7.19 9.45
N THR A 146 9.26 6.61 8.29
CA THR A 146 9.44 5.16 8.13
C THR A 146 10.77 4.70 8.72
N GLY A 147 11.82 5.49 8.56
CA GLY A 147 13.12 5.27 9.19
C GLY A 147 13.05 5.33 10.73
N ASN A 148 12.26 6.25 11.27
CA ASN A 148 11.99 6.29 12.71
C ASN A 148 11.18 5.08 13.19
N SER A 149 10.20 4.61 12.41
CA SER A 149 9.46 3.38 12.73
C SER A 149 10.34 2.14 12.68
N LEU A 150 11.21 2.00 11.69
CA LEU A 150 12.19 0.91 11.60
C LEU A 150 13.26 1.01 12.71
N ASN A 151 13.72 2.22 13.03
CA ASN A 151 14.62 2.46 14.16
C ASN A 151 13.94 2.16 15.51
N THR A 152 12.68 2.49 15.66
CA THR A 152 11.90 2.17 16.87
C THR A 152 11.73 0.67 17.03
N ASN A 153 11.44 -0.08 15.97
CA ASN A 153 11.31 -1.53 16.00
C ASN A 153 12.67 -2.22 16.26
N ARG A 154 13.74 -1.75 15.62
CA ARG A 154 15.11 -2.24 15.86
C ARG A 154 15.54 -1.97 17.29
N LYS A 155 15.30 -0.76 17.80
CA LYS A 155 15.60 -0.35 19.17
C LYS A 155 14.80 -1.18 20.18
N ARG A 156 13.51 -1.41 19.95
CA ARG A 156 12.66 -2.25 20.78
C ARG A 156 13.14 -3.71 20.84
N LYS A 157 13.58 -4.25 19.70
CA LYS A 157 14.18 -5.58 19.64
C LYS A 157 15.48 -5.64 20.47
N GLN A 158 16.36 -4.64 20.32
CA GLN A 158 17.60 -4.53 21.10
C GLN A 158 17.33 -4.39 22.61
N MET A 159 16.30 -3.60 22.99
CA MET A 159 15.90 -3.48 24.41
C MET A 159 15.41 -4.83 24.98
N ASN A 160 14.61 -5.59 24.22
CA ASN A 160 14.15 -6.91 24.64
C ASN A 160 15.33 -7.91 24.81
N GLU A 161 16.31 -7.89 23.91
CA GLU A 161 17.50 -8.73 24.01
C GLU A 161 18.34 -8.37 25.26
N VAL A 162 18.45 -7.09 25.61
CA VAL A 162 19.13 -6.65 26.86
C VAL A 162 18.34 -7.10 28.09
N LEU A 163 16.98 -7.04 28.07
CA LEU A 163 16.16 -7.54 29.18
C LEU A 163 16.34 -9.05 29.41
N GLU A 164 16.42 -9.83 28.34
CA GLU A 164 16.70 -11.28 28.45
C GLU A 164 18.08 -11.54 29.02
N LEU A 165 19.10 -10.77 28.63
CA LEU A 165 20.43 -10.84 29.23
C LEU A 165 20.41 -10.49 30.74
N CYS A 166 19.65 -9.48 31.14
CA CYS A 166 19.45 -9.12 32.54
C CYS A 166 18.77 -10.25 33.32
N ARG A 167 17.75 -10.90 32.75
CA ARG A 167 17.06 -12.04 33.38
C ARG A 167 17.99 -13.25 33.60
N THR A 168 18.88 -13.49 32.62
CA THR A 168 19.79 -14.64 32.65
C THR A 168 20.96 -14.42 33.61
N ASN A 169 21.53 -13.22 33.65
CA ASN A 169 22.76 -12.92 34.37
C ASN A 169 22.54 -12.16 35.69
N GLY A 170 21.30 -11.73 35.98
CA GLY A 170 20.94 -10.93 37.15
C GLY A 170 21.34 -9.45 37.04
N PHE A 171 22.33 -9.12 36.24
CA PHE A 171 22.75 -7.75 35.90
C PHE A 171 23.43 -7.73 34.53
N VAL A 172 23.50 -6.56 33.90
CA VAL A 172 24.15 -6.37 32.60
C VAL A 172 25.00 -5.11 32.64
N ILE A 173 26.25 -5.25 32.21
CA ILE A 173 27.15 -4.12 32.03
C ILE A 173 27.23 -3.73 30.54
N ARG A 174 27.69 -2.50 30.29
CA ARG A 174 27.79 -1.97 28.90
C ARG A 174 28.53 -2.93 27.94
N LYS A 175 29.61 -3.54 28.39
CA LYS A 175 30.43 -4.47 27.56
C LYS A 175 29.65 -5.72 27.14
N ASP A 176 28.72 -6.18 27.94
CA ASP A 176 27.88 -7.35 27.63
C ASP A 176 26.88 -6.98 26.51
N VAL A 177 26.32 -5.75 26.56
CA VAL A 177 25.45 -5.24 25.54
C VAL A 177 26.18 -5.04 24.21
N GLU A 178 27.37 -4.47 24.23
CA GLU A 178 28.22 -4.30 23.05
C GLU A 178 28.51 -5.64 22.36
N LYS A 179 28.88 -6.66 23.17
CA LYS A 179 29.21 -7.99 22.67
C LYS A 179 27.99 -8.75 22.15
N ALA A 180 26.88 -8.70 22.86
CA ALA A 180 25.66 -9.43 22.50
C ALA A 180 24.95 -8.85 21.26
N LEU A 181 24.89 -7.51 21.18
CA LEU A 181 24.18 -6.82 20.11
C LEU A 181 25.06 -6.39 18.94
N GLY A 182 26.38 -6.51 19.04
CA GLY A 182 27.34 -6.09 18.02
C GLY A 182 27.28 -4.59 17.72
N ILE A 183 27.00 -3.75 18.73
CA ILE A 183 26.82 -2.30 18.60
C ILE A 183 27.99 -1.51 19.21
N SER A 184 28.13 -0.25 18.75
CA SER A 184 29.18 0.62 19.26
C SER A 184 28.94 1.03 20.71
N GLN A 185 30.03 1.46 21.39
CA GLN A 185 29.98 2.00 22.75
C GLN A 185 28.95 3.13 22.91
N ALA A 186 28.92 4.08 21.98
CA ALA A 186 28.00 5.21 22.03
C ALA A 186 26.54 4.74 21.95
N THR A 187 26.26 3.75 21.10
CA THR A 187 24.93 3.18 20.92
C THR A 187 24.48 2.39 22.14
N SER A 188 25.37 1.61 22.76
CA SER A 188 25.06 0.83 23.96
C SER A 188 24.75 1.73 25.17
N ILE A 189 25.51 2.81 25.36
CA ILE A 189 25.24 3.82 26.41
C ILE A 189 23.88 4.48 26.19
N ALA A 190 23.55 4.89 24.96
CA ALA A 190 22.27 5.50 24.63
C ALA A 190 21.10 4.54 24.90
N LEU A 191 21.25 3.27 24.52
CA LEU A 191 20.25 2.22 24.71
C LEU A 191 19.97 1.98 26.20
N LEU A 192 21.02 1.78 27.01
CA LEU A 192 20.89 1.56 28.45
C LEU A 192 20.30 2.77 29.17
N ARG A 193 20.67 4.00 28.78
CA ARG A 193 20.10 5.24 29.34
C ARG A 193 18.60 5.35 29.04
N ASP A 194 18.18 4.98 27.84
CA ASP A 194 16.79 5.03 27.45
C ASP A 194 15.95 3.95 28.17
N MET A 195 16.53 2.78 28.46
CA MET A 195 15.89 1.74 29.28
C MET A 195 15.68 2.18 30.72
N VAL A 196 16.66 2.82 31.35
CA VAL A 196 16.57 3.35 32.73
C VAL A 196 15.56 4.51 32.85
N ARG A 197 15.26 5.22 31.77
CA ARG A 197 14.27 6.30 31.75
C ARG A 197 12.83 5.84 31.49
N ALA A 198 12.66 4.61 31.02
CA ALA A 198 11.37 4.03 30.68
C ALA A 198 10.70 3.27 31.85
N ASP A 199 11.43 3.07 32.97
CA ASP A 199 10.92 2.61 34.27
C ASP A 199 10.49 3.82 35.11
#